data_6dc3830ad74811ce52802fd7679523d4
#
_entry.id   6dc3830ad74811ce52802fd7679523d4
#
_cell.length_a   1.000
_cell.length_b   1.000
_cell.length_c   1.000
_cell.angle_alpha   90.00
_cell.angle_beta   90.00
_cell.angle_gamma   90.00
#
_symmetry.space_group_name_H-M   'P 1'
#
loop_
_entity.id
_entity.type
_entity.pdbx_description
1 polymer ?
#
loop_
_entity_poly.entity_id
_entity_poly.type
_entity_poly.pdbx_seq_one_letter_code
_entity_poly.pdbx_strand_id
1 'polypeptide(L)'
;MVLSLVGVITGLVAGNVGAFITGAQYEPPNRVLKKAILDAIYESSESKRATFISFEVNSSSFQVTDRAGYQINSHPIYKGGLDDDKEVPKVIFKAIGPQSGSDGGSTIYDEDELILSRISFHYGSSVPFEVEIDFNEQFSRHRFDPFSGFVLKGKE
;
A
#
# COMPACT_ATOMS: atom_id res chain seq x y z
N MET A 1 -35.65 18.13 -32.00
CA MET A 1 -34.43 17.25 -32.05
C MET A 1 -33.32 17.69 -31.11
N VAL A 2 -32.98 18.98 -31.02
CA VAL A 2 -31.86 19.43 -30.13
C VAL A 2 -32.17 19.21 -28.63
N LEU A 3 -33.40 19.41 -28.18
CA LEU A 3 -33.80 19.19 -26.78
C LEU A 3 -33.71 17.75 -26.30
N SER A 4 -33.95 16.77 -27.19
CA SER A 4 -33.82 15.34 -26.85
C SER A 4 -32.36 14.91 -26.69
N LEU A 5 -31.46 15.48 -27.50
CA LEU A 5 -30.02 15.20 -27.41
C LEU A 5 -29.42 15.77 -26.09
N VAL A 6 -29.83 16.98 -25.70
CA VAL A 6 -29.42 17.59 -24.43
C VAL A 6 -29.90 16.77 -23.25
N GLY A 7 -31.15 16.26 -23.29
CA GLY A 7 -31.68 15.38 -22.23
C GLY A 7 -30.92 14.08 -22.06
N VAL A 8 -30.50 13.45 -23.17
CA VAL A 8 -29.70 12.22 -23.14
C VAL A 8 -28.29 12.46 -22.57
N ILE A 9 -27.63 13.54 -22.99
CA ILE A 9 -26.30 13.91 -22.49
C ILE A 9 -26.36 14.25 -21.01
N THR A 10 -27.37 15.00 -20.58
CA THR A 10 -27.56 15.35 -19.14
C THR A 10 -27.83 14.09 -18.30
N GLY A 11 -28.63 13.15 -18.80
CA GLY A 11 -28.90 11.87 -18.13
C GLY A 11 -27.66 10.99 -17.99
N LEU A 12 -26.80 10.92 -19.03
CA LEU A 12 -25.53 10.19 -18.98
C LEU A 12 -24.52 10.83 -18.02
N VAL A 13 -24.44 12.15 -17.98
CA VAL A 13 -23.55 12.87 -17.05
C VAL A 13 -24.04 12.71 -15.62
N ALA A 14 -25.33 12.88 -15.35
CA ALA A 14 -25.91 12.72 -14.02
C ALA A 14 -25.78 11.29 -13.47
N GLY A 15 -25.89 10.27 -14.33
CA GLY A 15 -25.70 8.86 -13.94
C GLY A 15 -24.25 8.53 -13.56
N ASN A 16 -23.28 9.24 -14.10
CA ASN A 16 -21.86 9.00 -13.81
C ASN A 16 -21.27 9.88 -12.68
N VAL A 17 -21.97 10.93 -12.24
CA VAL A 17 -21.48 11.81 -11.17
C VAL A 17 -21.29 11.04 -9.85
N GLY A 18 -22.15 10.06 -9.54
CA GLY A 18 -21.99 9.20 -8.38
C GLY A 18 -20.66 8.41 -8.39
N ALA A 19 -20.28 7.85 -9.53
CA ALA A 19 -19.03 7.12 -9.70
C ALA A 19 -17.79 8.04 -9.58
N PHE A 20 -17.90 9.29 -10.07
CA PHE A 20 -16.84 10.31 -9.88
C PHE A 20 -16.70 10.76 -8.43
N ILE A 21 -17.80 10.93 -7.70
CA ILE A 21 -17.78 11.32 -6.30
C ILE A 21 -17.22 10.18 -5.43
N THR A 22 -17.62 8.94 -5.69
CA THR A 22 -17.09 7.76 -4.97
C THR A 22 -15.61 7.55 -5.23
N GLY A 23 -15.15 7.74 -6.46
CA GLY A 23 -13.72 7.68 -6.83
C GLY A 23 -12.87 8.80 -6.21
N ALA A 24 -13.48 9.91 -5.76
CA ALA A 24 -12.77 10.99 -5.07
C ALA A 24 -12.64 10.78 -3.55
N GLN A 25 -13.37 9.81 -2.98
CA GLN A 25 -13.39 9.57 -1.53
C GLN A 25 -12.24 8.70 -1.03
N TYR A 26 -11.66 7.87 -1.87
CA TYR A 26 -10.52 7.05 -1.49
C TYR A 26 -9.43 7.08 -2.56
N GLU A 27 -8.19 6.84 -2.13
CA GLU A 27 -7.06 6.62 -3.02
C GLU A 27 -6.74 5.11 -3.04
N PRO A 28 -6.47 4.50 -4.22
CA PRO A 28 -6.16 3.08 -4.31
C PRO A 28 -5.05 2.68 -3.32
N PRO A 29 -5.23 1.61 -2.51
CA PRO A 29 -4.29 1.23 -1.45
C PRO A 29 -2.86 1.04 -1.94
N ASN A 30 -2.69 0.46 -3.15
CA ASN A 30 -1.39 0.26 -3.78
C ASN A 30 -0.66 1.58 -4.11
N ARG A 31 -1.40 2.65 -4.42
CA ARG A 31 -0.85 3.98 -4.65
C ARG A 31 -0.43 4.64 -3.35
N VAL A 32 -1.26 4.52 -2.31
CA VAL A 32 -0.97 5.04 -0.97
C VAL A 32 0.24 4.34 -0.37
N LEU A 33 0.32 3.00 -0.51
CA LEU A 33 1.48 2.21 -0.09
C LEU A 33 2.78 2.70 -0.75
N LYS A 34 2.78 2.95 -2.07
CA LYS A 34 3.96 3.48 -2.78
C LYS A 34 4.41 4.82 -2.23
N LYS A 35 3.48 5.72 -1.92
CA LYS A 35 3.80 7.01 -1.29
C LYS A 35 4.43 6.81 0.09
N ALA A 36 3.85 5.93 0.92
CA ALA A 36 4.38 5.64 2.24
C ALA A 36 5.79 5.01 2.18
N ILE A 37 6.06 4.13 1.21
CA ILE A 37 7.39 3.54 1.01
C ILE A 37 8.42 4.61 0.64
N LEU A 38 8.10 5.47 -0.34
CA LEU A 38 9.00 6.55 -0.75
C LEU A 38 9.28 7.53 0.39
N ASP A 39 8.27 7.83 1.19
CA ASP A 39 8.38 8.68 2.37
C ASP A 39 9.29 8.04 3.44
N ALA A 40 9.11 6.76 3.74
CA ALA A 40 9.96 6.05 4.70
C ALA A 40 11.42 5.93 4.23
N ILE A 41 11.66 5.73 2.93
CA ILE A 41 12.99 5.74 2.33
C ILE A 41 13.63 7.12 2.50
N TYR A 42 12.89 8.18 2.16
CA TYR A 42 13.35 9.56 2.29
C TYR A 42 13.69 9.89 3.75
N GLU A 43 12.77 9.67 4.68
CA GLU A 43 12.96 9.95 6.10
C GLU A 43 14.13 9.16 6.70
N SER A 44 14.29 7.89 6.37
CA SER A 44 15.41 7.09 6.87
C SER A 44 16.76 7.54 6.29
N SER A 45 16.76 8.03 5.05
CA SER A 45 17.95 8.57 4.39
C SER A 45 18.38 9.92 4.96
N GLU A 46 17.42 10.84 5.16
CA GLU A 46 17.69 12.17 5.69
C GLU A 46 18.05 12.15 7.17
N SER A 47 17.24 11.47 7.99
CA SER A 47 17.46 11.42 9.45
C SER A 47 18.61 10.51 9.87
N LYS A 48 19.11 9.64 8.98
CA LYS A 48 20.09 8.56 9.28
C LYS A 48 19.60 7.61 10.39
N ARG A 49 18.29 7.49 10.54
CA ARG A 49 17.64 6.64 11.55
C ARG A 49 16.75 5.62 10.87
N ALA A 50 16.50 4.51 11.57
CA ALA A 50 15.56 3.51 11.09
C ALA A 50 14.14 4.08 11.09
N THR A 51 13.43 3.90 9.98
CA THR A 51 11.99 4.14 9.85
C THR A 51 11.26 2.83 9.57
N PHE A 52 9.99 2.78 9.88
CA PHE A 52 9.17 1.58 9.74
C PHE A 52 7.85 1.93 9.08
N ILE A 53 7.37 1.05 8.19
CA ILE A 53 6.02 1.12 7.64
C ILE A 53 5.18 -0.01 8.23
N SER A 54 4.00 0.33 8.71
CA SER A 54 2.94 -0.58 9.13
C SER A 54 1.59 -0.13 8.56
N PHE A 55 0.60 -1.00 8.63
CA PHE A 55 -0.78 -0.65 8.27
C PHE A 55 -1.64 -0.58 9.52
N GLU A 56 -2.31 0.54 9.73
CA GLU A 56 -3.24 0.77 10.84
C GLU A 56 -4.68 0.59 10.36
N VAL A 57 -5.31 -0.49 10.85
CA VAL A 57 -6.66 -0.91 10.45
C VAL A 57 -7.71 0.12 10.84
N ASN A 58 -7.63 0.67 12.06
CA ASN A 58 -8.65 1.58 12.61
C ASN A 58 -8.74 2.90 11.85
N SER A 59 -7.64 3.36 11.26
CA SER A 59 -7.59 4.58 10.45
C SER A 59 -7.51 4.30 8.96
N SER A 60 -7.45 3.03 8.56
CA SER A 60 -7.23 2.58 7.17
C SER A 60 -6.08 3.37 6.52
N SER A 61 -4.91 3.37 7.17
CA SER A 61 -3.76 4.18 6.73
C SER A 61 -2.44 3.44 6.87
N PHE A 62 -1.51 3.75 5.98
CA PHE A 62 -0.11 3.36 6.13
C PHE A 62 0.59 4.37 7.02
N GLN A 63 1.20 3.88 8.09
CA GLN A 63 1.92 4.68 9.07
C GLN A 63 3.42 4.58 8.84
N VAL A 64 4.10 5.71 8.76
CA VAL A 64 5.56 5.79 8.83
C VAL A 64 5.94 6.17 10.25
N THR A 65 6.69 5.30 10.91
CA THR A 65 7.05 5.46 12.33
C THR A 65 8.55 5.38 12.55
N ASP A 66 9.01 5.89 13.68
CA ASP A 66 10.38 5.68 14.14
C ASP A 66 10.54 4.33 14.85
N ARG A 67 11.73 4.08 15.38
CA ARG A 67 12.04 2.84 16.12
C ARG A 67 11.21 2.67 17.40
N ALA A 68 10.85 3.77 18.05
CA ALA A 68 10.06 3.78 19.28
C ALA A 68 8.55 3.65 19.00
N GLY A 69 8.13 3.69 17.72
CA GLY A 69 6.74 3.63 17.31
C GLY A 69 6.05 5.00 17.24
N TYR A 70 6.79 6.10 17.40
CA TYR A 70 6.21 7.43 17.20
C TYR A 70 5.95 7.65 15.71
N GLN A 71 4.73 8.09 15.40
CA GLN A 71 4.33 8.40 14.05
C GLN A 71 5.10 9.61 13.52
N ILE A 72 5.77 9.42 12.38
CA ILE A 72 6.41 10.49 11.60
C ILE A 72 5.39 11.04 10.61
N ASN A 73 4.84 10.15 9.78
CA ASN A 73 3.84 10.48 8.77
C ASN A 73 2.72 9.44 8.72
N SER A 74 1.56 9.84 8.18
CA SER A 74 0.42 8.96 7.94
C SER A 74 -0.13 9.17 6.54
N HIS A 75 -0.40 8.09 5.86
CA HIS A 75 -0.93 8.07 4.50
C HIS A 75 -2.29 7.36 4.51
N PRO A 76 -3.39 8.10 4.69
CA PRO A 76 -4.73 7.52 4.76
C PRO A 76 -5.21 7.11 3.36
N ILE A 77 -5.94 6.00 3.30
CA ILE A 77 -6.63 5.56 2.08
C ILE A 77 -7.87 6.41 1.84
N TYR A 78 -8.60 6.74 2.91
CA TYR A 78 -9.81 7.56 2.84
C TYR A 78 -9.53 9.00 3.25
N LYS A 79 -9.79 9.95 2.37
CA LYS A 79 -9.54 11.39 2.61
C LYS A 79 -10.41 12.01 3.71
N GLY A 80 -11.57 11.45 3.99
CA GLY A 80 -12.52 11.94 5.01
C GLY A 80 -12.52 11.09 6.29
N GLY A 81 -11.54 10.20 6.47
CA GLY A 81 -11.53 9.24 7.55
C GLY A 81 -12.29 7.95 7.21
N LEU A 82 -12.20 6.98 8.10
CA LEU A 82 -12.89 5.71 7.99
C LEU A 82 -14.27 5.83 8.65
N ASP A 83 -15.33 5.56 7.90
CA ASP A 83 -16.70 5.41 8.39
C ASP A 83 -17.05 3.92 8.44
N ASP A 84 -18.09 3.55 9.22
CA ASP A 84 -18.49 2.16 9.44
C ASP A 84 -18.87 1.39 8.15
N ASP A 85 -19.28 2.13 7.11
CA ASP A 85 -19.70 1.57 5.82
C ASP A 85 -18.52 1.37 4.83
N LYS A 86 -17.29 1.75 5.20
CA LYS A 86 -16.13 1.67 4.31
C LYS A 86 -15.35 0.39 4.54
N GLU A 87 -15.01 -0.27 3.43
CA GLU A 87 -14.19 -1.47 3.47
C GLU A 87 -12.74 -1.14 3.83
N VAL A 88 -12.17 -1.91 4.76
CA VAL A 88 -10.77 -1.77 5.17
C VAL A 88 -9.93 -2.78 4.40
N PRO A 89 -8.86 -2.35 3.71
CA PRO A 89 -7.97 -3.27 3.03
C PRO A 89 -7.32 -4.26 4.01
N LYS A 90 -7.25 -5.52 3.59
CA LYS A 90 -6.39 -6.49 4.25
C LYS A 90 -4.98 -6.38 3.66
N VAL A 91 -4.03 -5.97 4.49
CA VAL A 91 -2.63 -5.75 4.07
C VAL A 91 -1.73 -6.74 4.80
N ILE A 92 -0.91 -7.47 4.05
CA ILE A 92 0.06 -8.43 4.59
C ILE A 92 1.44 -8.07 4.05
N PHE A 93 2.38 -7.84 4.95
CA PHE A 93 3.79 -7.64 4.61
C PHE A 93 4.54 -8.96 4.73
N LYS A 94 5.39 -9.27 3.75
CA LYS A 94 6.19 -10.48 3.71
C LYS A 94 7.65 -10.15 3.40
N ALA A 95 8.59 -10.71 4.15
CA ALA A 95 9.99 -10.68 3.78
C ALA A 95 10.26 -11.72 2.70
N ILE A 96 11.12 -11.36 1.73
CA ILE A 96 11.54 -12.25 0.66
C ILE A 96 13.06 -12.45 0.76
N GLY A 97 13.51 -13.67 0.56
CA GLY A 97 14.92 -13.97 0.42
C GLY A 97 15.53 -14.80 1.55
N PRO A 98 16.85 -14.98 1.58
CA PRO A 98 17.54 -15.97 2.41
C PRO A 98 17.47 -15.72 3.92
N GLN A 99 16.72 -14.75 4.38
CA GLN A 99 16.46 -14.52 5.81
C GLN A 99 15.41 -15.46 6.41
N SER A 100 14.74 -16.23 5.59
CA SER A 100 13.77 -17.25 6.02
C SER A 100 14.40 -18.53 6.56
N GLY A 101 15.70 -18.55 6.82
CA GLY A 101 16.36 -19.70 7.45
C GLY A 101 17.41 -20.38 6.59
N SER A 102 18.59 -20.53 7.16
CA SER A 102 19.77 -21.14 6.53
C SER A 102 19.81 -22.66 6.65
N ASP A 103 18.73 -23.37 6.45
CA ASP A 103 18.83 -24.82 6.27
C ASP A 103 18.96 -25.12 4.79
N GLY A 104 20.16 -25.52 4.40
CA GLY A 104 20.65 -25.74 3.06
C GLY A 104 19.97 -26.84 2.25
N GLY A 105 18.67 -26.89 2.26
CA GLY A 105 17.84 -27.77 1.44
C GLY A 105 17.13 -26.98 0.34
N SER A 106 17.52 -27.22 -0.89
CA SER A 106 17.15 -26.47 -2.08
C SER A 106 15.68 -26.57 -2.55
N THR A 107 14.76 -26.97 -1.72
CA THR A 107 13.34 -27.21 -2.09
C THR A 107 12.32 -26.52 -1.20
N ILE A 108 12.74 -25.65 -0.28
CA ILE A 108 11.86 -25.06 0.76
C ILE A 108 11.62 -23.57 0.54
N TYR A 109 11.95 -23.03 -0.64
CA TYR A 109 11.77 -21.60 -0.93
C TYR A 109 10.33 -21.17 -1.18
N ASP A 110 9.37 -22.09 -1.21
CA ASP A 110 7.98 -21.80 -1.51
C ASP A 110 7.07 -21.71 -0.27
N GLU A 111 7.56 -22.10 0.91
CA GLU A 111 6.70 -22.17 2.12
C GLU A 111 7.09 -21.23 3.27
N ASP A 112 8.27 -20.60 3.24
CA ASP A 112 8.75 -19.74 4.34
C ASP A 112 8.70 -18.25 4.00
N GLU A 113 7.51 -17.77 3.57
CA GLU A 113 7.22 -16.34 3.54
C GLU A 113 7.06 -15.84 4.98
N LEU A 114 8.08 -15.15 5.49
CA LEU A 114 8.01 -14.56 6.81
C LEU A 114 7.04 -13.37 6.81
N ILE A 115 5.89 -13.54 7.46
CA ILE A 115 4.93 -12.46 7.65
C ILE A 115 5.48 -11.47 8.68
N LEU A 116 5.48 -10.20 8.32
CA LEU A 116 5.97 -9.11 9.15
C LEU A 116 4.83 -8.19 9.56
N SER A 117 4.88 -7.67 10.77
CA SER A 117 3.96 -6.62 11.21
C SER A 117 4.32 -5.24 10.65
N ARG A 118 5.58 -5.04 10.28
CA ARG A 118 6.12 -3.80 9.73
C ARG A 118 7.37 -4.05 8.89
N ILE A 119 7.62 -3.19 7.91
CA ILE A 119 8.87 -3.18 7.13
C ILE A 119 9.80 -2.11 7.65
N SER A 120 11.08 -2.44 7.84
CA SER A 120 12.10 -1.50 8.29
C SER A 120 12.92 -0.96 7.11
N PHE A 121 13.22 0.32 7.18
CA PHE A 121 14.12 1.02 6.28
C PHE A 121 15.30 1.61 7.06
N HIS A 122 16.51 1.40 6.55
CA HIS A 122 17.74 1.87 7.16
C HIS A 122 18.57 2.59 6.11
N TYR A 123 18.90 3.84 6.34
CA TYR A 123 19.67 4.66 5.40
C TYR A 123 19.12 4.65 3.97
N GLY A 124 17.80 4.66 3.82
CA GLY A 124 17.14 4.65 2.52
C GLY A 124 16.99 3.28 1.86
N SER A 125 17.28 2.19 2.57
CA SER A 125 17.11 0.83 2.04
C SER A 125 16.37 -0.08 3.01
N SER A 126 15.76 -1.15 2.48
CA SER A 126 15.06 -2.18 3.25
C SER A 126 15.61 -3.57 2.92
N VAL A 127 15.10 -4.58 3.60
CA VAL A 127 15.20 -5.96 3.09
C VAL A 127 14.27 -6.13 1.89
N PRO A 128 14.51 -7.07 0.97
CA PRO A 128 13.54 -7.41 -0.06
C PRO A 128 12.21 -7.82 0.57
N PHE A 129 11.12 -7.23 0.10
CA PHE A 129 9.80 -7.51 0.65
C PHE A 129 8.71 -7.48 -0.41
N GLU A 130 7.61 -8.08 -0.06
CA GLU A 130 6.39 -8.14 -0.85
C GLU A 130 5.21 -7.68 0.02
N VAL A 131 4.24 -7.04 -0.59
CA VAL A 131 3.00 -6.65 0.08
C VAL A 131 1.83 -7.20 -0.70
N GLU A 132 0.98 -7.93 0.00
CA GLU A 132 -0.31 -8.37 -0.50
C GLU A 132 -1.40 -7.43 0.02
N ILE A 133 -2.27 -7.03 -0.88
CA ILE A 133 -3.42 -6.16 -0.58
C ILE A 133 -4.67 -6.81 -1.17
N ASP A 134 -5.65 -7.06 -0.31
CA ASP A 134 -6.98 -7.50 -0.69
C ASP A 134 -7.97 -6.37 -0.35
N PHE A 135 -8.62 -5.83 -1.37
CA PHE A 135 -9.49 -4.67 -1.24
C PHE A 135 -10.52 -4.61 -2.37
N ASN A 136 -11.81 -4.43 -2.04
CA ASN A 136 -12.92 -4.41 -3.00
C ASN A 136 -12.91 -5.63 -3.94
N GLU A 137 -12.79 -6.84 -3.38
CA GLU A 137 -12.71 -8.09 -4.15
C GLU A 137 -11.54 -8.15 -5.15
N GLN A 138 -10.56 -7.26 -5.01
CA GLN A 138 -9.36 -7.23 -5.83
C GLN A 138 -8.14 -7.59 -4.99
N PHE A 139 -7.53 -8.72 -5.33
CA PHE A 139 -6.25 -9.12 -4.76
C PHE A 139 -5.11 -8.59 -5.61
N SER A 140 -4.12 -7.98 -4.95
CA SER A 140 -2.90 -7.53 -5.62
C SER A 140 -1.68 -7.89 -4.79
N ARG A 141 -0.59 -8.24 -5.48
CA ARG A 141 0.69 -8.60 -4.88
C ARG A 141 1.77 -7.74 -5.52
N HIS A 142 2.54 -7.06 -4.69
CA HIS A 142 3.57 -6.13 -5.13
C HIS A 142 4.89 -6.44 -4.45
N ARG A 143 5.90 -6.78 -5.25
CA ARG A 143 7.28 -6.92 -4.80
C ARG A 143 8.01 -5.61 -4.99
N PHE A 144 8.74 -5.16 -3.97
CA PHE A 144 9.43 -3.89 -3.99
C PHE A 144 10.94 -4.06 -4.06
N ASP A 145 11.56 -3.18 -4.85
CA ASP A 145 13.01 -3.02 -4.84
C ASP A 145 13.46 -2.39 -3.52
N PRO A 146 14.41 -3.00 -2.80
CA PRO A 146 14.79 -2.57 -1.46
C PRO A 146 15.51 -1.22 -1.41
N PHE A 147 15.99 -0.71 -2.53
CA PHE A 147 16.77 0.54 -2.60
C PHE A 147 15.98 1.71 -3.18
N SER A 148 15.15 1.45 -4.16
CA SER A 148 14.39 2.50 -4.86
C SER A 148 12.94 2.59 -4.42
N GLY A 149 12.40 1.55 -3.77
CA GLY A 149 10.98 1.47 -3.44
C GLY A 149 10.06 1.32 -4.66
N PHE A 150 10.61 1.06 -5.86
CA PHE A 150 9.81 0.79 -7.04
C PHE A 150 9.29 -0.65 -7.04
N VAL A 151 8.12 -0.84 -7.63
CA VAL A 151 7.55 -2.16 -7.83
C VAL A 151 8.36 -2.89 -8.91
N LEU A 152 8.90 -4.04 -8.54
CA LEU A 152 9.52 -4.95 -9.49
C LEU A 152 8.42 -5.59 -10.33
N LYS A 153 8.53 -5.50 -11.66
CA LYS A 153 7.61 -6.21 -12.55
C LYS A 153 7.82 -7.71 -12.35
N GLY A 154 6.80 -8.41 -11.83
CA GLY A 154 6.78 -9.86 -11.85
C GLY A 154 6.90 -10.36 -13.29
N LYS A 155 7.61 -11.45 -13.51
CA LYS A 155 7.43 -12.21 -14.73
C LYS A 155 6.03 -12.81 -14.66
N GLU A 156 5.17 -12.41 -15.57
CA GLU A 156 3.91 -13.10 -15.86
C GLU A 156 4.19 -14.55 -16.24
#